data_8a884d7037c516d8923f2ae916140a5d
#
_entry.id   8a884d7037c516d8923f2ae916140a5d
#
_cell.length_a   1.000
_cell.length_b   1.000
_cell.length_c   1.000
_cell.angle_alpha   90.00
_cell.angle_beta   90.00
_cell.angle_gamma   90.00
#
_symmetry.space_group_name_H-M   'P 1'
#
loop_
_entity.id
_entity.type
_entity.pdbx_description
1 polymer ?
#
loop_
_entity_poly.entity_id
_entity_poly.type
_entity_poly.pdbx_seq_one_letter_code
_entity_poly.pdbx_strand_id
1 'polypeptide(L)'
;MYTCPECEYEINSSSELCPHCGADLTQQAAQSADKPLSLARRVLILLAFAALIGSVWAFLLYIVPDRQAASRKQAETQAAASLREIARQLSAYADATGGEYPASLDALGEKEWPAAQAARREGYNLSYTTSEEQGRITHYSLLAQPQRYGFRSFYMDESGILRATSQNRPATSDDPPA
;
A
#
# COMPACT_ATOMS: atom_id res chain seq x y z
N MET A 1 9.20 -34.67 -45.07
CA MET A 1 8.69 -35.59 -46.09
C MET A 1 7.27 -35.91 -45.73
N TYR A 2 6.33 -35.75 -46.63
CA TYR A 2 4.95 -36.19 -46.48
C TYR A 2 4.48 -36.86 -47.78
N THR A 3 3.46 -37.68 -47.67
CA THR A 3 2.96 -38.48 -48.81
C THR A 3 1.75 -37.81 -49.47
N CYS A 4 1.67 -37.84 -50.76
CA CYS A 4 0.51 -37.35 -51.51
C CYS A 4 -0.71 -38.19 -51.18
N PRO A 5 -1.86 -37.59 -50.78
CA PRO A 5 -3.05 -38.35 -50.42
C PRO A 5 -3.75 -39.02 -51.61
N GLU A 6 -3.49 -38.56 -52.81
CA GLU A 6 -4.09 -39.10 -54.01
C GLU A 6 -3.31 -40.31 -54.65
N CYS A 7 -1.97 -40.29 -54.48
CA CYS A 7 -1.15 -41.33 -55.17
C CYS A 7 -0.04 -41.91 -54.20
N GLU A 8 -0.02 -41.55 -52.91
CA GLU A 8 0.90 -42.05 -51.90
C GLU A 8 2.40 -41.84 -52.25
N TYR A 9 2.71 -40.98 -53.22
CA TYR A 9 4.10 -40.64 -53.58
C TYR A 9 4.72 -39.71 -52.54
N GLU A 10 5.96 -40.00 -52.15
CA GLU A 10 6.70 -39.15 -51.19
C GLU A 10 7.13 -37.83 -51.82
N ILE A 11 6.76 -36.72 -51.19
CA ILE A 11 6.96 -35.38 -51.74
C ILE A 11 7.86 -34.60 -50.78
N ASN A 12 8.75 -33.79 -51.33
CA ASN A 12 9.53 -32.82 -50.60
C ASN A 12 8.69 -31.55 -50.33
N SER A 13 8.84 -30.91 -49.17
CA SER A 13 7.96 -29.91 -48.55
C SER A 13 7.75 -28.58 -49.29
N SER A 14 8.21 -28.45 -50.53
CA SER A 14 8.14 -27.18 -51.27
C SER A 14 7.33 -27.22 -52.60
N SER A 15 6.62 -28.30 -52.89
CA SER A 15 5.87 -28.45 -54.14
C SER A 15 4.40 -28.11 -53.93
N GLU A 16 3.86 -27.14 -54.66
CA GLU A 16 2.43 -26.78 -54.66
C GLU A 16 1.56 -27.82 -55.41
N LEU A 17 2.18 -28.55 -56.32
CA LEU A 17 1.54 -29.63 -57.08
C LEU A 17 2.32 -30.92 -56.90
N CYS A 18 1.61 -32.05 -56.82
CA CYS A 18 2.26 -33.37 -56.81
C CYS A 18 2.95 -33.62 -58.11
N PRO A 19 4.26 -33.92 -58.18
CA PRO A 19 4.99 -34.14 -59.40
C PRO A 19 4.60 -35.45 -60.08
N HIS A 20 3.91 -36.38 -59.41
CA HIS A 20 3.53 -37.67 -59.90
C HIS A 20 2.10 -37.71 -60.48
N CYS A 21 1.13 -37.10 -59.80
CA CYS A 21 -0.30 -37.16 -60.23
C CYS A 21 -0.92 -35.78 -60.54
N GLY A 22 -0.17 -34.65 -60.30
CA GLY A 22 -0.65 -33.30 -60.56
C GLY A 22 -1.67 -32.75 -59.52
N ALA A 23 -1.93 -33.45 -58.44
CA ALA A 23 -2.88 -33.03 -57.43
C ALA A 23 -2.39 -31.75 -56.72
N ASP A 24 -3.29 -30.79 -56.47
CA ASP A 24 -3.02 -29.53 -55.79
C ASP A 24 -2.89 -29.77 -54.27
N LEU A 25 -1.74 -29.49 -53.74
CA LEU A 25 -1.41 -29.71 -52.33
C LEU A 25 -1.64 -28.46 -51.46
N THR A 26 -1.91 -27.31 -52.07
CA THR A 26 -2.11 -26.04 -51.36
C THR A 26 -3.41 -26.01 -50.58
N GLN A 27 -4.45 -26.67 -51.04
CA GLN A 27 -5.75 -26.71 -50.40
C GLN A 27 -5.77 -27.54 -49.09
N GLN A 28 -4.87 -28.49 -48.93
CA GLN A 28 -4.79 -29.32 -47.72
C GLN A 28 -4.11 -28.64 -46.57
N ALA A 29 -3.15 -27.76 -46.80
CA ALA A 29 -2.54 -26.97 -45.74
C ALA A 29 -3.54 -26.02 -45.09
N ALA A 30 -4.52 -25.48 -45.85
CA ALA A 30 -5.57 -24.61 -45.32
C ALA A 30 -6.64 -25.38 -44.52
N GLN A 31 -6.95 -26.64 -44.90
CA GLN A 31 -7.95 -27.46 -44.19
C GLN A 31 -7.47 -28.03 -42.84
N SER A 32 -6.16 -28.10 -42.60
CA SER A 32 -5.57 -28.59 -41.34
C SER A 32 -5.57 -27.54 -40.23
N ALA A 33 -5.69 -26.25 -40.57
CA ALA A 33 -5.61 -25.16 -39.62
C ALA A 33 -6.95 -24.84 -38.91
N ASP A 34 -8.07 -25.30 -39.43
CA ASP A 34 -9.40 -24.88 -38.97
C ASP A 34 -10.27 -26.04 -38.45
N LYS A 35 -9.70 -26.85 -37.51
CA LYS A 35 -10.59 -27.68 -36.69
C LYS A 35 -11.24 -26.81 -35.66
N PRO A 36 -12.56 -26.50 -35.73
CA PRO A 36 -13.24 -25.72 -34.71
C PRO A 36 -13.09 -26.45 -33.40
N LEU A 37 -12.58 -25.74 -32.40
CA LEU A 37 -12.49 -26.27 -31.03
C LEU A 37 -13.84 -26.91 -30.67
N SER A 38 -13.82 -28.16 -30.21
CA SER A 38 -15.03 -28.86 -29.79
C SER A 38 -15.76 -28.00 -28.75
N LEU A 39 -17.08 -28.00 -28.76
CA LEU A 39 -17.93 -27.21 -27.88
C LEU A 39 -17.51 -27.38 -26.41
N ALA A 40 -17.13 -28.60 -26.01
CA ALA A 40 -16.62 -28.94 -24.69
C ALA A 40 -15.35 -28.15 -24.34
N ARG A 41 -14.41 -28.00 -25.28
CA ARG A 41 -13.15 -27.25 -25.05
C ARG A 41 -13.39 -25.76 -24.94
N ARG A 42 -14.35 -25.19 -25.68
CA ARG A 42 -14.76 -23.78 -25.56
C ARG A 42 -15.39 -23.51 -24.19
N VAL A 43 -16.27 -24.38 -23.71
CA VAL A 43 -16.89 -24.29 -22.38
C VAL A 43 -15.84 -24.39 -21.29
N LEU A 44 -14.89 -25.30 -21.44
CA LEU A 44 -13.81 -25.46 -20.43
C LEU A 44 -12.91 -24.24 -20.33
N ILE A 45 -12.59 -23.60 -21.46
CA ILE A 45 -11.83 -22.33 -21.50
C ILE A 45 -12.63 -21.21 -20.81
N LEU A 46 -13.93 -21.08 -21.08
CA LEU A 46 -14.78 -20.07 -20.46
C LEU A 46 -14.89 -20.26 -18.93
N LEU A 47 -15.03 -21.51 -18.48
CA LEU A 47 -15.03 -21.82 -17.05
C LEU A 47 -13.69 -21.50 -16.37
N ALA A 48 -12.56 -21.78 -17.04
CA ALA A 48 -11.25 -21.43 -16.55
C ALA A 48 -11.08 -19.91 -16.42
N PHE A 49 -11.52 -19.14 -17.41
CA PHE A 49 -11.52 -17.67 -17.35
C PHE A 49 -12.43 -17.15 -16.23
N ALA A 50 -13.63 -17.69 -16.07
CA ALA A 50 -14.55 -17.31 -14.99
C ALA A 50 -13.96 -17.60 -13.61
N ALA A 51 -13.31 -18.75 -13.43
CA ALA A 51 -12.61 -19.09 -12.18
C ALA A 51 -11.43 -18.15 -11.89
N LEU A 52 -10.68 -17.77 -12.91
CA LEU A 52 -9.56 -16.85 -12.82
C LEU A 52 -10.02 -15.44 -12.43
N ILE A 53 -11.08 -14.94 -13.07
CA ILE A 53 -11.70 -13.65 -12.73
C ILE A 53 -12.24 -13.71 -11.29
N GLY A 54 -12.94 -14.77 -10.91
CA GLY A 54 -13.47 -14.96 -9.55
C GLY A 54 -12.37 -14.97 -8.48
N SER A 55 -11.24 -15.64 -8.76
CA SER A 55 -10.11 -15.67 -7.83
C SER A 55 -9.44 -14.29 -7.66
N VAL A 56 -9.32 -13.52 -8.75
CA VAL A 56 -8.80 -12.14 -8.70
C VAL A 56 -9.75 -11.24 -7.91
N TRP A 57 -11.05 -11.35 -8.11
CA TRP A 57 -12.05 -10.59 -7.35
C TRP A 57 -12.04 -10.96 -5.86
N ALA A 58 -11.96 -12.23 -5.53
CA ALA A 58 -11.82 -12.68 -4.14
C ALA A 58 -10.54 -12.13 -3.50
N PHE A 59 -9.41 -12.16 -4.22
CA PHE A 59 -8.16 -11.59 -3.76
C PHE A 59 -8.27 -10.08 -3.47
N LEU A 60 -8.88 -9.32 -4.39
CA LEU A 60 -9.06 -7.87 -4.24
C LEU A 60 -10.00 -7.53 -3.07
N LEU A 61 -11.06 -8.30 -2.87
CA LEU A 61 -12.05 -8.02 -1.82
C LEU A 61 -11.61 -8.46 -0.42
N TYR A 62 -10.83 -9.54 -0.30
CA TYR A 62 -10.47 -10.12 1.01
C TYR A 62 -9.05 -9.76 1.46
N ILE A 63 -8.07 -9.75 0.56
CA ILE A 63 -6.65 -9.59 0.95
C ILE A 63 -6.21 -8.14 0.98
N VAL A 64 -6.67 -7.32 0.03
CA VAL A 64 -6.26 -5.91 -0.04
C VAL A 64 -6.74 -5.07 1.14
N PRO A 65 -8.02 -5.16 1.59
CA PRO A 65 -8.49 -4.40 2.75
C PRO A 65 -7.75 -4.70 4.04
N ASP A 66 -7.45 -5.99 4.31
CA ASP A 66 -6.74 -6.41 5.53
C ASP A 66 -5.33 -5.82 5.63
N ARG A 67 -4.61 -5.77 4.52
CA ARG A 67 -3.27 -5.17 4.49
C ARG A 67 -3.30 -3.67 4.74
N GLN A 68 -4.30 -2.98 4.20
CA GLN A 68 -4.47 -1.55 4.42
C GLN A 68 -4.83 -1.23 5.88
N ALA A 69 -5.69 -2.03 6.51
CA ALA A 69 -6.03 -1.87 7.91
C ALA A 69 -4.83 -2.12 8.83
N ALA A 70 -4.01 -3.14 8.54
CA ALA A 70 -2.80 -3.45 9.29
C ALA A 70 -1.75 -2.33 9.18
N SER A 71 -1.48 -1.83 7.96
CA SER A 71 -0.52 -0.74 7.75
C SER A 71 -0.97 0.57 8.40
N ARG A 72 -2.27 0.87 8.37
CA ARG A 72 -2.86 2.01 9.06
C ARG A 72 -2.65 1.92 10.58
N LYS A 73 -2.98 0.78 11.18
CA LYS A 73 -2.79 0.56 12.62
C LYS A 73 -1.32 0.70 13.03
N GLN A 74 -0.42 0.20 12.19
CA GLN A 74 1.02 0.34 12.43
C GLN A 74 1.45 1.81 12.39
N ALA A 75 1.04 2.59 11.39
CA ALA A 75 1.34 4.01 11.27
C ALA A 75 0.80 4.82 12.46
N GLU A 76 -0.44 4.57 12.89
CA GLU A 76 -1.04 5.19 14.06
C GLU A 76 -0.27 4.84 15.35
N THR A 77 0.12 3.59 15.53
CA THR A 77 0.91 3.14 16.69
C THR A 77 2.28 3.80 16.71
N GLN A 78 2.94 3.92 15.57
CA GLN A 78 4.25 4.57 15.46
C GLN A 78 4.16 6.07 15.73
N ALA A 79 3.13 6.76 15.21
CA ALA A 79 2.90 8.17 15.49
C ALA A 79 2.66 8.42 17.01
N ALA A 80 1.82 7.59 17.64
CA ALA A 80 1.57 7.66 19.07
C ALA A 80 2.85 7.40 19.91
N ALA A 81 3.67 6.42 19.51
CA ALA A 81 4.94 6.13 20.16
C ALA A 81 5.93 7.30 20.02
N SER A 82 5.98 7.93 18.84
CA SER A 82 6.81 9.11 18.59
C SER A 82 6.44 10.29 19.47
N LEU A 83 5.14 10.57 19.65
CA LEU A 83 4.68 11.64 20.53
C LEU A 83 5.06 11.37 21.99
N ARG A 84 4.90 10.13 22.47
CA ARG A 84 5.28 9.75 23.84
C ARG A 84 6.78 9.91 24.08
N GLU A 85 7.61 9.54 23.11
CA GLU A 85 9.05 9.69 23.20
C GLU A 85 9.47 11.16 23.25
N ILE A 86 8.89 12.00 22.38
CA ILE A 86 9.15 13.46 22.40
C ILE A 86 8.69 14.06 23.72
N ALA A 87 7.49 13.72 24.20
CA ALA A 87 6.98 14.23 25.47
C ALA A 87 7.87 13.83 26.66
N ARG A 88 8.42 12.61 26.67
CA ARG A 88 9.37 12.15 27.67
C ARG A 88 10.65 12.99 27.67
N GLN A 89 11.16 13.36 26.51
CA GLN A 89 12.35 14.21 26.38
C GLN A 89 12.05 15.65 26.82
N LEU A 90 10.86 16.17 26.46
CA LEU A 90 10.41 17.50 26.95
C LEU A 90 10.31 17.55 28.48
N SER A 91 9.77 16.50 29.11
CA SER A 91 9.71 16.40 30.56
C SER A 91 11.11 16.37 31.20
N ALA A 92 12.04 15.59 30.62
CA ALA A 92 13.41 15.54 31.10
C ALA A 92 14.15 16.89 30.96
N TYR A 93 13.86 17.64 29.90
CA TYR A 93 14.37 18.98 29.71
C TYR A 93 13.80 19.94 30.75
N ALA A 94 12.49 19.90 30.98
CA ALA A 94 11.84 20.74 32.00
C ALA A 94 12.38 20.45 33.42
N ASP A 95 12.62 19.18 33.75
CA ASP A 95 13.25 18.80 35.04
C ASP A 95 14.64 19.41 35.21
N ALA A 96 15.43 19.48 34.14
CA ALA A 96 16.78 20.07 34.15
C ALA A 96 16.79 21.59 34.15
N THR A 97 15.74 22.25 33.64
CA THR A 97 15.63 23.71 33.50
C THR A 97 14.73 24.38 34.54
N GLY A 98 14.25 23.62 35.53
CA GLY A 98 13.38 24.15 36.58
C GLY A 98 11.94 24.38 36.14
N GLY A 99 11.41 23.53 35.30
CA GLY A 99 10.02 23.54 34.86
C GLY A 99 9.76 24.34 33.57
N GLU A 100 10.80 24.66 32.81
CA GLU A 100 10.70 25.43 31.57
C GLU A 100 10.91 24.53 30.36
N TYR A 101 10.03 24.64 29.40
CA TYR A 101 10.10 23.89 28.13
C TYR A 101 10.89 24.64 27.05
N PRO A 102 11.50 23.94 26.08
CA PRO A 102 12.28 24.61 25.04
C PRO A 102 11.34 25.34 24.04
N ALA A 103 11.82 26.44 23.49
CA ALA A 103 11.07 27.20 22.48
C ALA A 103 10.88 26.44 21.16
N SER A 104 11.76 25.49 20.88
CA SER A 104 11.66 24.62 19.70
C SER A 104 12.18 23.22 20.03
N LEU A 105 11.74 22.22 19.27
CA LEU A 105 12.23 20.85 19.39
C LEU A 105 13.73 20.73 19.07
N ASP A 106 14.30 21.65 18.30
CA ASP A 106 15.73 21.67 17.96
C ASP A 106 16.63 21.82 19.18
N ALA A 107 16.11 22.43 20.25
CA ALA A 107 16.84 22.59 21.50
C ALA A 107 17.07 21.28 22.26
N LEU A 108 16.31 20.24 21.98
CA LEU A 108 16.48 18.91 22.58
C LEU A 108 17.65 18.11 21.95
N GLY A 109 18.19 18.57 20.82
CA GLY A 109 19.33 17.96 20.13
C GLY A 109 18.93 16.81 19.20
N GLU A 110 19.93 16.07 18.70
CA GLU A 110 19.72 15.03 17.67
C GLU A 110 18.87 13.84 18.12
N LYS A 111 18.66 13.65 19.41
CA LYS A 111 17.94 12.46 19.93
C LYS A 111 16.46 12.42 19.57
N GLU A 112 15.82 13.55 19.31
CA GLU A 112 14.41 13.58 18.96
C GLU A 112 14.13 13.47 17.47
N TRP A 113 15.10 13.78 16.62
CA TRP A 113 14.98 13.64 15.17
C TRP A 113 14.53 12.25 14.71
N PRO A 114 15.02 11.13 15.31
CA PRO A 114 14.54 9.80 14.93
C PRO A 114 13.04 9.61 15.14
N ALA A 115 12.49 10.10 16.25
CA ALA A 115 11.06 9.97 16.55
C ALA A 115 10.20 10.83 15.62
N ALA A 116 10.58 12.10 15.42
CA ALA A 116 9.89 12.99 14.49
C ALA A 116 9.99 12.51 13.05
N GLN A 117 11.15 12.01 12.63
CA GLN A 117 11.33 11.43 11.31
C GLN A 117 10.52 10.13 11.12
N ALA A 118 10.43 9.28 12.16
CA ALA A 118 9.62 8.07 12.12
C ALA A 118 8.15 8.41 11.86
N ALA A 119 7.58 9.36 12.61
CA ALA A 119 6.21 9.81 12.40
C ALA A 119 5.99 10.38 10.98
N ARG A 120 6.93 11.18 10.45
CA ARG A 120 6.86 11.72 9.09
C ARG A 120 6.92 10.65 8.02
N ARG A 121 7.73 9.60 8.20
CA ARG A 121 7.80 8.45 7.28
C ARG A 121 6.47 7.71 7.19
N GLU A 122 5.75 7.65 8.30
CA GLU A 122 4.42 7.04 8.37
C GLU A 122 3.31 7.99 7.88
N GLY A 123 3.65 9.18 7.40
CA GLY A 123 2.72 10.14 6.82
C GLY A 123 2.01 11.02 7.83
N TYR A 124 2.67 11.33 8.96
CA TYR A 124 2.20 12.31 9.93
C TYR A 124 3.01 13.59 9.90
N ASN A 125 2.33 14.73 9.96
CA ASN A 125 2.93 16.03 10.24
C ASN A 125 2.93 16.26 11.75
N LEU A 126 4.12 16.51 12.28
CA LEU A 126 4.28 16.91 13.69
C LEU A 126 4.35 18.42 13.80
N SER A 127 3.57 18.98 14.71
CA SER A 127 3.66 20.37 15.13
C SER A 127 3.91 20.45 16.64
N TYR A 128 4.81 21.32 17.02
CA TYR A 128 5.12 21.68 18.40
C TYR A 128 4.78 23.14 18.59
N THR A 129 3.95 23.45 19.57
CA THR A 129 3.55 24.83 19.91
C THR A 129 3.78 25.04 21.39
N THR A 130 4.27 26.21 21.75
CA THR A 130 4.54 26.58 23.11
C THR A 130 3.68 27.77 23.54
N SER A 131 3.42 27.88 24.82
CA SER A 131 2.78 29.05 25.43
C SER A 131 3.64 29.57 26.57
N GLU A 132 3.82 30.88 26.59
CA GLU A 132 4.58 31.58 27.64
C GLU A 132 3.63 32.09 28.70
N GLU A 133 4.05 31.90 29.96
CA GLU A 133 3.43 32.51 31.10
C GLU A 133 4.48 33.21 31.94
N GLN A 134 4.30 34.51 32.18
CA GLN A 134 5.24 35.37 32.92
C GLN A 134 6.68 35.38 32.37
N GLY A 135 6.83 35.29 31.04
CA GLY A 135 8.13 35.28 30.36
C GLY A 135 8.85 33.92 30.36
N ARG A 136 8.17 32.86 30.80
CA ARG A 136 8.70 31.49 30.80
C ARG A 136 7.79 30.58 30.00
N ILE A 137 8.37 29.64 29.28
CA ILE A 137 7.61 28.63 28.53
C ILE A 137 7.22 27.51 29.49
N THR A 138 5.97 27.52 29.97
CA THR A 138 5.45 26.58 30.97
C THR A 138 4.48 25.56 30.36
N HIS A 139 3.99 25.83 29.16
CA HIS A 139 3.05 24.94 28.46
C HIS A 139 3.53 24.60 27.06
N TYR A 140 3.23 23.40 26.61
CA TYR A 140 3.44 22.98 25.23
C TYR A 140 2.28 22.16 24.73
N SER A 141 2.18 22.07 23.41
CA SER A 141 1.32 21.09 22.75
C SER A 141 2.06 20.42 21.60
N LEU A 142 1.89 19.11 21.50
CA LEU A 142 2.36 18.27 20.40
C LEU A 142 1.15 17.77 19.62
N LEU A 143 1.15 17.98 18.33
CA LEU A 143 0.11 17.50 17.43
C LEU A 143 0.74 16.64 16.35
N ALA A 144 0.22 15.42 16.17
CA ALA A 144 0.51 14.57 15.02
C ALA A 144 -0.73 14.49 14.13
N GLN A 145 -0.68 15.19 13.01
CA GLN A 145 -1.78 15.25 12.05
C GLN A 145 -1.47 14.37 10.85
N PRO A 146 -2.36 13.42 10.48
CA PRO A 146 -2.14 12.56 9.32
C PRO A 146 -2.26 13.36 8.01
N GLN A 147 -1.41 13.04 7.03
CA GLN A 147 -1.49 13.59 5.68
C GLN A 147 -2.58 12.92 4.84
N ARG A 148 -3.10 11.77 5.29
CA ARG A 148 -4.09 10.96 4.59
C ARG A 148 -5.40 10.90 5.38
N TYR A 149 -6.51 10.95 4.66
CA TYR A 149 -7.83 10.78 5.24
C TYR A 149 -8.03 9.41 5.88
N GLY A 150 -8.82 9.38 6.94
CA GLY A 150 -9.21 8.14 7.62
C GLY A 150 -8.21 7.64 8.67
N PHE A 151 -7.11 8.33 8.92
CA PHE A 151 -6.21 8.09 10.03
C PHE A 151 -6.56 8.99 11.22
N ARG A 152 -6.24 8.51 12.44
CA ARG A 152 -6.46 9.32 13.64
C ARG A 152 -5.43 10.43 13.77
N SER A 153 -5.88 11.61 14.20
CA SER A 153 -5.03 12.68 14.65
C SER A 153 -4.74 12.51 16.14
N PHE A 154 -3.53 12.85 16.58
CA PHE A 154 -3.09 12.70 17.97
C PHE A 154 -2.64 14.03 18.55
N TYR A 155 -2.95 14.24 19.82
CA TYR A 155 -2.57 15.41 20.62
C TYR A 155 -1.98 14.98 21.95
N MET A 156 -0.97 15.71 22.42
CA MET A 156 -0.38 15.55 23.73
C MET A 156 0.12 16.91 24.24
N ASP A 157 -0.04 17.16 25.50
CA ASP A 157 0.42 18.35 26.20
C ASP A 157 1.25 17.96 27.44
N GLU A 158 1.56 18.91 28.29
CA GLU A 158 2.30 18.73 29.56
C GLU A 158 1.61 17.78 30.54
N SER A 159 0.32 17.50 30.38
CA SER A 159 -0.38 16.50 31.21
C SER A 159 0.12 15.07 30.91
N GLY A 160 0.84 14.86 29.81
CA GLY A 160 1.32 13.55 29.36
C GLY A 160 0.21 12.62 28.85
N ILE A 161 -1.03 13.11 28.74
CA ILE A 161 -2.16 12.31 28.26
C ILE A 161 -2.20 12.38 26.73
N LEU A 162 -1.98 11.23 26.08
CA LEU A 162 -2.17 11.10 24.65
C LEU A 162 -3.66 11.05 24.33
N ARG A 163 -4.14 11.96 23.49
CA ARG A 163 -5.52 12.06 23.04
C ARG A 163 -5.61 11.81 21.55
N ALA A 164 -6.74 11.31 21.06
CA ALA A 164 -6.91 11.03 19.65
C ALA A 164 -8.32 11.30 19.16
N THR A 165 -8.43 11.71 17.90
CA THR A 165 -9.69 11.82 17.19
C THR A 165 -9.63 11.15 15.83
N SER A 166 -10.70 10.46 15.45
CA SER A 166 -10.92 9.92 14.10
C SER A 166 -11.67 10.90 13.20
N GLN A 167 -12.09 12.03 13.74
CA GLN A 167 -12.69 13.11 12.96
C GLN A 167 -11.60 13.75 12.10
N ASN A 168 -11.95 14.16 10.91
CA ASN A 168 -11.00 14.70 9.92
C ASN A 168 -10.55 16.14 10.29
N ARG A 169 -10.11 16.32 11.53
CA ARG A 169 -9.62 17.56 12.15
C ARG A 169 -8.40 17.30 13.00
N PRO A 170 -7.64 18.33 13.37
CA PRO A 170 -6.63 18.21 14.42
C PRO A 170 -7.23 17.73 15.74
N ALA A 171 -6.51 16.88 16.46
CA ALA A 171 -6.88 16.50 17.82
C ALA A 171 -6.61 17.67 18.78
N THR A 172 -7.37 17.73 19.87
CA THR A 172 -7.32 18.79 20.89
C THR A 172 -7.29 18.21 22.29
N SER A 173 -7.12 19.08 23.29
CA SER A 173 -7.17 18.74 24.72
C SER A 173 -8.54 18.16 25.15
N ASP A 174 -9.60 18.38 24.38
CA ASP A 174 -10.96 17.92 24.73
C ASP A 174 -11.27 16.53 24.13
N ASP A 175 -10.40 16.02 23.29
CA ASP A 175 -10.59 14.69 22.70
C ASP A 175 -10.32 13.57 23.73
N PRO A 176 -10.93 12.38 23.56
CA PRO A 176 -10.74 11.27 24.49
C PRO A 176 -9.30 10.74 24.46
N PRO A 177 -8.84 10.13 25.57
CA PRO A 177 -7.56 9.42 25.62
C PRO A 177 -7.51 8.31 24.53
N ALA A 178 -6.29 8.12 23.94
CA ALA A 178 -6.03 7.21 22.82
C ALA A 178 -5.82 5.77 23.27
#